data_ca638c70d45bed861a09e15ee41ad0ef
#
_entry.id   ca638c70d45bed861a09e15ee41ad0ef
#
_cell.length_a   1.000
_cell.length_b   1.000
_cell.length_c   1.000
_cell.angle_alpha   90.00
_cell.angle_beta   90.00
_cell.angle_gamma   90.00
#
_symmetry.space_group_name_H-M   'P 1'
#
loop_
_entity.id
_entity.type
_entity.pdbx_description
1 polymer ?
#
loop_
_entity_poly.entity_id
_entity_poly.type
_entity_poly.pdbx_seq_one_letter_code
_entity_poly.pdbx_strand_id
1 'polypeptide(L)'
;MRKLKFFLTLVITILIITGCASGGKDKPKKDNWNDFQTDKKIVIGFDNTFVPMGFQDKSGKNVGFDIDLANAVFEKYGIKVEWQAINWDLKETELKNGNIDLIWNGYSKTAEREAVVQFTKQYMVNEQVVVVKKSKGVKNVTDLKDKVLGAQNGSSGYDTFNEHPDVLKNIVKNNDATQYESFNEALIDLENDRIDALLIDRVYANYYLKQQNKLEYFDILNAGFDSEAFAVGARKADVTLVKKINEAFYEMYKEGEFQEISKKWFGEDVATEELKSK
;
A
#
# COMPACT_ATOMS: atom_id res chain seq x y z
N MET A 1 84.93 -32.54 1.54
CA MET A 1 83.98 -31.97 0.64
C MET A 1 82.60 -32.23 1.26
N ARG A 2 82.10 -31.27 1.99
CA ARG A 2 80.96 -31.39 2.90
C ARG A 2 79.64 -31.11 2.14
N LYS A 3 78.71 -32.06 2.12
CA LYS A 3 77.40 -31.93 1.59
C LYS A 3 76.54 -31.26 2.65
N LEU A 4 76.05 -30.03 2.37
CA LEU A 4 75.15 -29.30 3.18
C LEU A 4 73.70 -29.68 2.78
N LYS A 5 73.03 -30.39 3.65
CA LYS A 5 71.58 -30.70 3.46
C LYS A 5 70.74 -29.53 3.95
N PHE A 6 70.05 -28.85 3.01
CA PHE A 6 69.03 -27.86 3.32
C PHE A 6 67.74 -28.60 3.64
N PHE A 7 67.31 -28.51 4.88
CA PHE A 7 65.97 -28.93 5.30
C PHE A 7 65.01 -27.77 5.05
N LEU A 8 64.16 -27.92 4.04
CA LEU A 8 63.09 -26.95 3.74
C LEU A 8 61.89 -27.33 4.57
N THR A 9 61.64 -26.59 5.69
CA THR A 9 60.47 -26.76 6.53
C THR A 9 59.35 -25.99 5.89
N LEU A 10 58.38 -26.67 5.24
CA LEU A 10 57.16 -26.10 4.67
C LEU A 10 56.18 -25.82 5.81
N VAL A 11 56.09 -24.57 6.25
CA VAL A 11 55.05 -24.10 7.17
C VAL A 11 53.77 -23.86 6.35
N ILE A 12 52.85 -24.82 6.45
CA ILE A 12 51.50 -24.64 5.88
C ILE A 12 50.72 -23.74 6.85
N THR A 13 50.64 -22.46 6.51
CA THR A 13 49.73 -21.51 7.20
C THR A 13 48.33 -21.75 6.68
N ILE A 14 47.51 -22.46 7.47
CA ILE A 14 46.11 -22.60 7.20
C ILE A 14 45.47 -21.24 7.53
N LEU A 15 45.19 -20.41 6.51
CA LEU A 15 44.32 -19.27 6.59
C LEU A 15 42.89 -19.79 6.77
N ILE A 16 42.39 -19.75 8.02
CA ILE A 16 40.98 -19.90 8.31
C ILE A 16 40.31 -18.63 7.81
N ILE A 17 39.82 -18.67 6.56
CA ILE A 17 38.87 -17.66 6.05
C ILE A 17 37.57 -17.93 6.78
N THR A 18 37.37 -17.25 7.91
CA THR A 18 36.04 -17.08 8.50
C THR A 18 35.26 -16.16 7.55
N GLY A 19 34.70 -16.76 6.51
CA GLY A 19 33.71 -16.11 5.69
C GLY A 19 32.55 -15.74 6.61
N CYS A 20 32.37 -14.45 6.90
CA CYS A 20 31.11 -13.93 7.33
C CYS A 20 30.11 -14.17 6.20
N ALA A 21 29.56 -15.38 6.16
CA ALA A 21 28.29 -15.62 5.51
C ALA A 21 27.28 -14.82 6.35
N SER A 22 27.00 -13.59 5.93
CA SER A 22 25.78 -12.91 6.29
C SER A 22 24.63 -13.67 5.64
N GLY A 23 24.40 -14.90 6.10
CA GLY A 23 23.16 -15.60 5.88
C GLY A 23 22.09 -14.73 6.54
N GLY A 24 21.25 -14.13 5.73
CA GLY A 24 20.00 -13.57 6.24
C GLY A 24 19.34 -14.65 7.06
N LYS A 25 19.46 -14.56 8.39
CA LYS A 25 18.66 -15.39 9.29
C LYS A 25 17.25 -14.99 8.99
N ASP A 26 16.48 -15.89 8.35
CA ASP A 26 15.03 -15.79 8.42
C ASP A 26 14.71 -15.60 9.89
N LYS A 27 14.29 -14.38 10.26
CA LYS A 27 13.83 -14.13 11.62
C LYS A 27 12.73 -15.15 11.88
N PRO A 28 12.75 -15.87 13.02
CA PRO A 28 11.73 -16.85 13.32
C PRO A 28 10.38 -16.15 13.14
N LYS A 29 9.43 -16.86 12.53
CA LYS A 29 8.04 -16.42 12.32
C LYS A 29 7.34 -16.36 13.68
N LYS A 30 7.65 -15.32 14.46
CA LYS A 30 7.15 -15.08 15.82
C LYS A 30 6.15 -13.94 15.75
N ASP A 31 5.06 -14.08 16.49
CA ASP A 31 4.13 -12.98 16.78
C ASP A 31 4.85 -11.90 17.60
N ASN A 32 4.86 -10.66 17.11
CA ASN A 32 5.63 -9.57 17.71
C ASN A 32 4.80 -8.67 18.65
N TRP A 33 3.54 -9.02 18.97
CA TRP A 33 2.68 -8.16 19.79
C TRP A 33 3.32 -7.74 21.11
N ASN A 34 3.97 -8.68 21.82
CA ASN A 34 4.63 -8.38 23.10
C ASN A 34 5.82 -7.43 22.91
N ASP A 35 6.53 -7.52 21.78
CA ASP A 35 7.65 -6.64 21.49
C ASP A 35 7.14 -5.20 21.27
N PHE A 36 6.04 -5.01 20.52
CA PHE A 36 5.39 -3.70 20.35
C PHE A 36 4.88 -3.11 21.66
N GLN A 37 4.34 -3.94 22.55
CA GLN A 37 3.91 -3.49 23.88
C GLN A 37 5.07 -3.05 24.77
N THR A 38 6.23 -3.70 24.63
CA THR A 38 7.44 -3.37 25.40
C THR A 38 8.11 -2.11 24.87
N ASP A 39 8.29 -2.03 23.54
CA ASP A 39 8.98 -0.94 22.87
C ASP A 39 8.12 0.33 22.74
N LYS A 40 6.80 0.18 23.00
CA LYS A 40 5.80 1.26 22.88
C LYS A 40 5.81 1.96 21.52
N LYS A 41 6.14 1.20 20.45
CA LYS A 41 6.35 1.72 19.12
C LYS A 41 5.93 0.70 18.08
N ILE A 42 5.34 1.16 16.96
CA ILE A 42 5.06 0.39 15.76
C ILE A 42 5.34 1.25 14.52
N VAL A 43 5.91 0.66 13.46
CA VAL A 43 6.25 1.34 12.21
C VAL A 43 5.23 0.96 11.14
N ILE A 44 4.56 1.95 10.56
CA ILE A 44 3.56 1.76 9.50
C ILE A 44 4.09 2.32 8.19
N GLY A 45 4.13 1.47 7.15
CA GLY A 45 4.49 1.86 5.79
C GLY A 45 3.30 2.43 5.03
N PHE A 46 3.53 3.54 4.32
CA PHE A 46 2.50 4.20 3.53
C PHE A 46 3.09 4.95 2.33
N ASP A 47 2.29 5.15 1.28
CA ASP A 47 2.56 6.11 0.20
C ASP A 47 2.14 7.50 0.70
N ASN A 48 3.11 8.38 0.94
CA ASN A 48 2.86 9.72 1.51
C ASN A 48 2.18 10.70 0.53
N THR A 49 1.67 10.20 -0.58
CA THR A 49 0.90 10.97 -1.58
C THR A 49 -0.54 10.48 -1.74
N PHE A 50 -0.95 9.38 -1.07
CA PHE A 50 -2.23 8.72 -1.30
C PHE A 50 -3.40 9.40 -0.55
N VAL A 51 -3.94 10.45 -1.14
CA VAL A 51 -5.08 11.21 -0.57
C VAL A 51 -6.41 10.48 -0.72
N PRO A 52 -7.33 10.54 0.25
CA PRO A 52 -7.22 11.14 1.59
C PRO A 52 -6.80 10.12 2.65
N MET A 53 -6.29 8.92 2.26
CA MET A 53 -6.01 7.82 3.18
C MET A 53 -4.80 8.12 4.07
N GLY A 54 -3.63 8.40 3.47
CA GLY A 54 -2.44 8.81 4.19
C GLY A 54 -1.53 9.62 3.27
N PHE A 55 -1.22 10.83 3.66
CA PHE A 55 -0.39 11.72 2.84
C PHE A 55 0.34 12.75 3.69
N GLN A 56 1.34 13.38 3.10
CA GLN A 56 2.04 14.49 3.73
C GLN A 56 1.42 15.82 3.26
N ASP A 57 0.96 16.62 4.22
CA ASP A 57 0.41 17.93 3.91
C ASP A 57 1.51 18.98 3.60
N LYS A 58 1.09 20.20 3.24
CA LYS A 58 2.02 21.28 2.88
C LYS A 58 2.94 21.71 4.04
N SER A 59 2.63 21.36 5.28
CA SER A 59 3.47 21.61 6.45
C SER A 59 4.48 20.50 6.72
N GLY A 60 4.43 19.40 5.94
CA GLY A 60 5.24 18.22 6.15
C GLY A 60 4.67 17.23 7.19
N LYS A 61 3.43 17.47 7.67
CA LYS A 61 2.77 16.58 8.61
C LYS A 61 2.06 15.45 7.87
N ASN A 62 2.20 14.22 8.37
CA ASN A 62 1.42 13.08 7.90
C ASN A 62 -0.01 13.18 8.41
N VAL A 63 -0.98 13.16 7.50
CA VAL A 63 -2.41 13.32 7.75
C VAL A 63 -3.19 12.36 6.85
N GLY A 64 -4.43 12.05 7.21
CA GLY A 64 -5.31 11.21 6.40
C GLY A 64 -6.23 10.35 7.25
N PHE A 65 -7.17 9.71 6.57
CA PHE A 65 -8.13 8.81 7.21
C PHE A 65 -7.43 7.64 7.93
N ASP A 66 -6.52 6.97 7.23
CA ASP A 66 -5.77 5.84 7.78
C ASP A 66 -4.77 6.29 8.85
N ILE A 67 -4.23 7.51 8.73
CA ILE A 67 -3.36 8.12 9.75
C ILE A 67 -4.15 8.29 11.07
N ASP A 68 -5.35 8.86 10.98
CA ASP A 68 -6.20 9.09 12.16
C ASP A 68 -6.67 7.75 12.75
N LEU A 69 -7.08 6.78 11.92
CA LEU A 69 -7.51 5.45 12.38
C LEU A 69 -6.37 4.71 13.10
N ALA A 70 -5.19 4.66 12.50
CA ALA A 70 -4.07 3.95 13.10
C ALA A 70 -3.64 4.57 14.42
N ASN A 71 -3.58 5.91 14.48
CA ASN A 71 -3.26 6.60 15.73
C ASN A 71 -4.29 6.27 16.83
N ALA A 72 -5.59 6.32 16.54
CA ALA A 72 -6.66 5.99 17.49
C ALA A 72 -6.58 4.52 17.95
N VAL A 73 -6.35 3.57 17.02
CA VAL A 73 -6.17 2.15 17.36
C VAL A 73 -5.02 1.95 18.33
N PHE A 74 -3.84 2.51 18.03
CA PHE A 74 -2.65 2.27 18.85
C PHE A 74 -2.59 3.10 20.13
N GLU A 75 -3.30 4.23 20.19
CA GLU A 75 -3.50 4.98 21.42
C GLU A 75 -4.20 4.13 22.50
N LYS A 76 -5.19 3.30 22.13
CA LYS A 76 -5.87 2.35 23.05
C LYS A 76 -4.89 1.38 23.73
N TYR A 77 -3.73 1.12 23.11
CA TYR A 77 -2.70 0.22 23.64
C TYR A 77 -1.47 0.95 24.22
N GLY A 78 -1.46 2.29 24.17
CA GLY A 78 -0.32 3.12 24.58
C GLY A 78 0.93 2.86 23.73
N ILE A 79 0.74 2.57 22.44
CA ILE A 79 1.79 2.34 21.43
C ILE A 79 1.85 3.55 20.51
N LYS A 80 3.04 4.12 20.30
CA LYS A 80 3.27 5.23 19.38
C LYS A 80 3.40 4.71 17.95
N VAL A 81 2.67 5.30 17.02
CA VAL A 81 2.82 5.04 15.58
C VAL A 81 3.95 5.89 15.00
N GLU A 82 4.85 5.25 14.27
CA GLU A 82 5.83 5.91 13.42
C GLU A 82 5.49 5.62 11.96
N TRP A 83 5.36 6.66 11.17
CA TRP A 83 4.98 6.58 9.76
C TRP A 83 6.23 6.61 8.89
N GLN A 84 6.40 5.59 8.05
CA GLN A 84 7.50 5.48 7.11
C GLN A 84 6.98 5.55 5.68
N ALA A 85 7.36 6.61 4.96
CA ALA A 85 7.09 6.69 3.53
C ALA A 85 7.89 5.59 2.79
N ILE A 86 7.22 4.84 1.93
CA ILE A 86 7.80 3.75 1.16
C ILE A 86 7.43 3.88 -0.32
N ASN A 87 8.22 3.24 -1.20
CA ASN A 87 7.79 2.99 -2.56
C ASN A 87 6.69 1.91 -2.51
N TRP A 88 5.50 2.23 -3.08
CA TRP A 88 4.34 1.35 -2.96
C TRP A 88 4.54 -0.02 -3.59
N ASP A 89 5.33 -0.12 -4.65
CA ASP A 89 5.68 -1.40 -5.29
C ASP A 89 6.50 -2.34 -4.38
N LEU A 90 7.17 -1.80 -3.37
CA LEU A 90 8.00 -2.56 -2.45
C LEU A 90 7.34 -2.91 -1.11
N LYS A 91 6.08 -2.55 -0.90
CA LYS A 91 5.37 -2.63 0.39
C LYS A 91 5.43 -4.00 1.08
N GLU A 92 5.18 -5.09 0.34
CA GLU A 92 5.26 -6.45 0.89
C GLU A 92 6.71 -6.86 1.21
N THR A 93 7.66 -6.37 0.42
CA THR A 93 9.11 -6.58 0.65
C THR A 93 9.57 -5.86 1.92
N GLU A 94 9.16 -4.61 2.11
CA GLU A 94 9.44 -3.82 3.31
C GLU A 94 8.85 -4.48 4.56
N LEU A 95 7.60 -4.97 4.47
CA LEU A 95 6.93 -5.71 5.54
C LEU A 95 7.65 -7.03 5.87
N LYS A 96 8.00 -7.81 4.86
CA LYS A 96 8.70 -9.09 5.00
C LYS A 96 10.09 -8.92 5.63
N ASN A 97 10.82 -7.89 5.24
CA ASN A 97 12.16 -7.59 5.75
C ASN A 97 12.14 -6.99 7.17
N GLY A 98 10.96 -6.56 7.67
CA GLY A 98 10.80 -5.95 8.99
C GLY A 98 11.27 -4.51 9.04
N ASN A 99 11.33 -3.82 7.90
CA ASN A 99 11.56 -2.39 7.83
C ASN A 99 10.30 -1.61 8.25
N ILE A 100 9.13 -2.20 8.01
CA ILE A 100 7.83 -1.76 8.52
C ILE A 100 7.15 -2.93 9.23
N ASP A 101 6.19 -2.62 10.09
CA ASP A 101 5.41 -3.60 10.85
C ASP A 101 4.02 -3.82 10.27
N LEU A 102 3.46 -2.79 9.64
CA LEU A 102 2.17 -2.81 8.97
C LEU A 102 2.23 -2.09 7.63
N ILE A 103 1.37 -2.51 6.69
CA ILE A 103 0.99 -1.77 5.50
C ILE A 103 -0.40 -1.20 5.78
N TRP A 104 -0.54 0.13 5.84
CA TRP A 104 -1.83 0.77 6.12
C TRP A 104 -1.97 2.08 5.34
N ASN A 105 -2.52 1.99 4.15
CA ASN A 105 -2.74 3.14 3.27
C ASN A 105 -3.67 2.77 2.09
N GLY A 106 -4.95 2.55 2.38
CA GLY A 106 -5.87 2.09 1.34
C GLY A 106 -5.40 0.77 0.71
N TYR A 107 -4.96 -0.18 1.53
CA TYR A 107 -4.36 -1.41 1.04
C TYR A 107 -5.44 -2.44 0.75
N SER A 108 -5.69 -2.69 -0.55
CA SER A 108 -6.70 -3.64 -1.02
C SER A 108 -6.34 -5.07 -0.66
N LYS A 109 -7.29 -5.77 -0.06
CA LYS A 109 -7.21 -7.18 0.26
C LYS A 109 -7.52 -7.99 -1.01
N THR A 110 -6.50 -8.58 -1.62
CA THR A 110 -6.62 -9.48 -2.78
C THR A 110 -6.15 -10.88 -2.44
N ALA A 111 -6.58 -11.89 -3.20
CA ALA A 111 -6.17 -13.28 -3.00
C ALA A 111 -4.65 -13.46 -3.09
N GLU A 112 -3.99 -12.75 -4.02
CA GLU A 112 -2.55 -12.79 -4.18
C GLU A 112 -1.83 -12.24 -2.93
N ARG A 113 -2.29 -11.07 -2.44
CA ARG A 113 -1.73 -10.43 -1.24
C ARG A 113 -2.01 -11.26 0.03
N GLU A 114 -3.20 -11.89 0.12
CA GLU A 114 -3.53 -12.82 1.21
C GLU A 114 -2.57 -14.02 1.28
N ALA A 115 -1.95 -14.43 0.19
CA ALA A 115 -0.94 -15.52 0.23
C ALA A 115 0.29 -15.15 1.07
N VAL A 116 0.69 -13.88 1.10
CA VAL A 116 1.94 -13.41 1.73
C VAL A 116 1.74 -12.49 2.94
N VAL A 117 0.55 -11.90 3.10
CA VAL A 117 0.19 -10.94 4.15
C VAL A 117 -0.95 -11.47 5.00
N GLN A 118 -0.93 -11.21 6.30
CA GLN A 118 -2.05 -11.39 7.21
C GLN A 118 -2.88 -10.11 7.24
N PHE A 119 -4.16 -10.20 6.87
CA PHE A 119 -5.06 -9.04 6.85
C PHE A 119 -5.92 -8.92 8.11
N THR A 120 -6.26 -7.70 8.46
CA THR A 120 -7.37 -7.38 9.36
C THR A 120 -8.71 -7.62 8.66
N LYS A 121 -9.80 -7.39 9.38
CA LYS A 121 -11.10 -7.14 8.78
C LYS A 121 -11.03 -5.96 7.81
N GLN A 122 -11.85 -6.02 6.79
CA GLN A 122 -12.00 -4.92 5.84
C GLN A 122 -12.68 -3.75 6.54
N TYR A 123 -12.15 -2.53 6.35
CA TYR A 123 -12.70 -1.35 7.01
C TYR A 123 -13.43 -0.39 6.08
N MET A 124 -13.13 -0.43 4.77
CA MET A 124 -13.73 0.44 3.75
C MET A 124 -13.80 -0.28 2.41
N VAL A 125 -14.88 -0.07 1.65
CA VAL A 125 -15.01 -0.55 0.25
C VAL A 125 -14.44 0.50 -0.70
N ASN A 126 -13.80 0.05 -1.78
CA ASN A 126 -13.27 0.87 -2.86
C ASN A 126 -13.62 0.26 -4.24
N GLU A 127 -13.48 1.05 -5.27
CA GLU A 127 -13.64 0.65 -6.67
C GLU A 127 -12.50 1.23 -7.50
N GLN A 128 -12.08 0.49 -8.52
CA GLN A 128 -11.18 1.00 -9.54
C GLN A 128 -11.98 1.79 -10.58
N VAL A 129 -11.51 2.99 -10.91
CA VAL A 129 -12.15 3.90 -11.86
C VAL A 129 -11.12 4.37 -12.88
N VAL A 130 -11.63 4.92 -13.99
CA VAL A 130 -10.79 5.58 -14.99
C VAL A 130 -11.11 7.07 -15.00
N VAL A 131 -10.10 7.90 -14.74
CA VAL A 131 -10.19 9.36 -14.85
C VAL A 131 -9.75 9.79 -16.25
N VAL A 132 -10.57 10.61 -16.91
CA VAL A 132 -10.33 11.15 -18.25
C VAL A 132 -10.66 12.63 -18.32
N LYS A 133 -9.99 13.38 -19.21
CA LYS A 133 -10.40 14.75 -19.49
C LYS A 133 -11.71 14.77 -20.27
N LYS A 134 -12.68 15.60 -19.86
CA LYS A 134 -13.95 15.81 -20.59
C LYS A 134 -13.73 16.26 -22.04
N SER A 135 -12.68 17.05 -22.27
CA SER A 135 -12.30 17.55 -23.61
C SER A 135 -11.93 16.44 -24.60
N LYS A 136 -11.58 15.23 -24.11
CA LYS A 136 -11.26 14.08 -24.96
C LYS A 136 -12.49 13.32 -25.46
N GLY A 137 -13.68 13.63 -24.95
CA GLY A 137 -14.95 13.05 -25.40
C GLY A 137 -15.15 11.58 -25.03
N VAL A 138 -14.31 11.00 -24.19
CA VAL A 138 -14.42 9.61 -23.68
C VAL A 138 -15.60 9.54 -22.73
N LYS A 139 -16.55 8.61 -22.96
CA LYS A 139 -17.77 8.44 -22.14
C LYS A 139 -17.85 7.09 -21.47
N ASN A 140 -17.14 6.10 -21.96
CA ASN A 140 -17.08 4.76 -21.43
C ASN A 140 -15.71 4.14 -21.74
N VAL A 141 -15.39 3.02 -21.10
CA VAL A 141 -14.07 2.38 -21.24
C VAL A 141 -13.78 1.86 -22.66
N THR A 142 -14.78 1.58 -23.48
CA THR A 142 -14.58 1.14 -24.85
C THR A 142 -14.06 2.29 -25.76
N ASP A 143 -14.28 3.54 -25.38
CA ASP A 143 -13.74 4.71 -26.07
C ASP A 143 -12.24 4.90 -25.83
N LEU A 144 -11.65 4.09 -24.92
CA LEU A 144 -10.21 4.06 -24.64
C LEU A 144 -9.42 3.25 -25.66
N LYS A 145 -10.05 2.78 -26.74
CA LYS A 145 -9.37 2.06 -27.79
C LYS A 145 -8.18 2.88 -28.32
N ASP A 146 -7.01 2.23 -28.32
CA ASP A 146 -5.73 2.81 -28.75
C ASP A 146 -5.28 4.06 -27.96
N LYS A 147 -5.88 4.35 -26.79
CA LYS A 147 -5.51 5.43 -25.88
C LYS A 147 -4.42 5.00 -24.91
N VAL A 148 -3.59 5.95 -24.52
CA VAL A 148 -2.55 5.72 -23.50
C VAL A 148 -3.18 5.75 -22.11
N LEU A 149 -3.14 4.61 -21.42
CA LEU A 149 -3.58 4.47 -20.04
C LEU A 149 -2.38 4.66 -19.10
N GLY A 150 -2.57 5.32 -17.95
CA GLY A 150 -1.65 5.35 -16.83
C GLY A 150 -2.18 4.51 -15.68
N ALA A 151 -1.29 3.98 -14.83
CA ALA A 151 -1.62 3.31 -13.56
C ALA A 151 -0.45 3.45 -12.58
N GLN A 152 -0.71 3.32 -11.28
CA GLN A 152 0.37 3.27 -10.30
C GLN A 152 0.97 1.86 -10.24
N ASN A 153 2.29 1.77 -10.23
CA ASN A 153 3.01 0.52 -10.07
C ASN A 153 2.72 -0.13 -8.70
N GLY A 154 2.49 -1.45 -8.68
CA GLY A 154 2.14 -2.20 -7.46
C GLY A 154 0.76 -1.86 -6.88
N SER A 155 -0.11 -1.11 -7.59
CA SER A 155 -1.50 -0.89 -7.19
C SER A 155 -2.37 -2.11 -7.50
N SER A 156 -3.46 -2.30 -6.72
CA SER A 156 -4.47 -3.32 -7.02
C SER A 156 -5.14 -3.09 -8.38
N GLY A 157 -5.29 -1.83 -8.77
CA GLY A 157 -5.81 -1.48 -10.09
C GLY A 157 -4.94 -2.01 -11.22
N TYR A 158 -3.61 -1.87 -11.13
CA TYR A 158 -2.70 -2.42 -12.14
C TYR A 158 -2.65 -3.96 -12.11
N ASP A 159 -2.72 -4.57 -10.92
CA ASP A 159 -2.82 -6.03 -10.77
C ASP A 159 -4.08 -6.56 -11.44
N THR A 160 -5.26 -6.02 -11.10
CA THR A 160 -6.56 -6.39 -11.68
C THR A 160 -6.63 -6.14 -13.20
N PHE A 161 -6.01 -5.05 -13.68
CA PHE A 161 -5.89 -4.76 -15.12
C PHE A 161 -5.14 -5.87 -15.86
N ASN A 162 -4.12 -6.47 -15.23
CA ASN A 162 -3.37 -7.58 -15.81
C ASN A 162 -4.11 -8.92 -15.71
N GLU A 163 -4.80 -9.16 -14.58
CA GLU A 163 -5.53 -10.40 -14.31
C GLU A 163 -6.81 -10.55 -15.17
N HIS A 164 -7.45 -9.41 -15.52
CA HIS A 164 -8.68 -9.34 -16.28
C HIS A 164 -8.50 -8.56 -17.60
N PRO A 165 -7.70 -9.10 -18.55
CA PRO A 165 -7.29 -8.34 -19.75
C PRO A 165 -8.47 -7.94 -20.64
N ASP A 166 -9.57 -8.69 -20.63
CA ASP A 166 -10.74 -8.43 -21.47
C ASP A 166 -11.54 -7.19 -21.02
N VAL A 167 -11.37 -6.73 -19.78
CA VAL A 167 -12.07 -5.57 -19.25
C VAL A 167 -11.51 -4.27 -19.82
N LEU A 168 -10.18 -4.10 -19.77
CA LEU A 168 -9.54 -2.83 -20.15
C LEU A 168 -8.23 -3.03 -20.93
N LYS A 169 -7.40 -4.02 -20.57
CA LYS A 169 -6.06 -4.21 -21.11
C LYS A 169 -6.05 -4.40 -22.62
N ASN A 170 -6.94 -5.25 -23.16
CA ASN A 170 -7.03 -5.51 -24.59
C ASN A 170 -7.61 -4.34 -25.39
N ILE A 171 -8.11 -3.28 -24.74
CA ILE A 171 -8.71 -2.11 -25.36
C ILE A 171 -7.68 -1.00 -25.55
N VAL A 172 -6.83 -0.76 -24.53
CA VAL A 172 -5.90 0.36 -24.51
C VAL A 172 -4.70 0.16 -25.43
N LYS A 173 -3.99 1.26 -25.71
CA LYS A 173 -2.80 1.24 -26.55
C LYS A 173 -1.73 0.28 -26.02
N ASN A 174 -1.13 -0.51 -26.90
CA ASN A 174 -0.09 -1.49 -26.61
C ASN A 174 -0.51 -2.60 -25.63
N ASN A 175 -1.77 -2.72 -25.26
CA ASN A 175 -2.29 -3.65 -24.26
C ASN A 175 -1.51 -3.52 -22.94
N ASP A 176 -1.13 -2.30 -22.55
CA ASP A 176 -0.42 -2.04 -21.32
C ASP A 176 -0.68 -0.61 -20.82
N ALA A 177 -0.37 -0.35 -19.55
CA ALA A 177 -0.45 0.96 -18.94
C ALA A 177 0.94 1.54 -18.67
N THR A 178 1.09 2.85 -18.86
CA THR A 178 2.27 3.60 -18.41
C THR A 178 2.26 3.59 -16.86
N GLN A 179 3.32 3.06 -16.27
CA GLN A 179 3.42 2.90 -14.82
C GLN A 179 4.08 4.14 -14.18
N TYR A 180 3.54 4.56 -13.05
CA TYR A 180 3.99 5.68 -12.24
C TYR A 180 4.29 5.23 -10.81
N GLU A 181 5.20 5.90 -10.12
CA GLU A 181 5.46 5.63 -8.70
C GLU A 181 4.30 6.11 -7.82
N SER A 182 3.64 7.20 -8.24
CA SER A 182 2.49 7.77 -7.51
C SER A 182 1.34 8.18 -8.44
N PHE A 183 0.11 8.19 -7.92
CA PHE A 183 -1.03 8.76 -8.64
C PHE A 183 -0.88 10.25 -8.89
N ASN A 184 -0.15 10.97 -8.02
CA ASN A 184 0.09 12.40 -8.22
C ASN A 184 0.90 12.66 -9.51
N GLU A 185 1.94 11.88 -9.77
CA GLU A 185 2.72 11.97 -11.04
C GLU A 185 1.84 11.63 -12.25
N ALA A 186 1.06 10.55 -12.16
CA ALA A 186 0.16 10.13 -13.22
C ALA A 186 -0.91 11.21 -13.53
N LEU A 187 -1.46 11.87 -12.50
CA LEU A 187 -2.42 12.96 -12.68
C LEU A 187 -1.79 14.19 -13.33
N ILE A 188 -0.54 14.53 -13.02
CA ILE A 188 0.20 15.59 -13.71
C ILE A 188 0.33 15.26 -15.20
N ASP A 189 0.64 14.01 -15.55
CA ASP A 189 0.77 13.58 -16.95
C ASP A 189 -0.59 13.53 -17.66
N LEU A 190 -1.66 13.13 -16.99
CA LEU A 190 -3.02 13.21 -17.50
C LEU A 190 -3.43 14.67 -17.80
N GLU A 191 -3.11 15.59 -16.89
CA GLU A 191 -3.39 17.01 -17.05
C GLU A 191 -2.63 17.65 -18.22
N ASN A 192 -1.43 17.14 -18.51
CA ASN A 192 -0.58 17.62 -19.59
C ASN A 192 -0.70 16.83 -20.90
N ASP A 193 -1.73 15.97 -21.03
CA ASP A 193 -2.00 15.18 -22.24
C ASP A 193 -0.89 14.18 -22.62
N ARG A 194 -0.03 13.77 -21.68
CA ARG A 194 0.98 12.72 -21.89
C ARG A 194 0.39 11.33 -21.79
N ILE A 195 -0.69 11.18 -21.03
CA ILE A 195 -1.59 10.02 -21.04
C ILE A 195 -3.02 10.50 -21.31
N ASP A 196 -3.88 9.61 -21.81
CA ASP A 196 -5.27 9.93 -22.16
C ASP A 196 -6.24 9.59 -21.03
N ALA A 197 -5.87 8.62 -20.19
CA ALA A 197 -6.70 8.09 -19.12
C ALA A 197 -5.82 7.60 -17.96
N LEU A 198 -6.36 7.57 -16.74
CA LEU A 198 -5.68 7.07 -15.54
C LEU A 198 -6.57 6.08 -14.81
N LEU A 199 -6.10 4.84 -14.64
CA LEU A 199 -6.71 3.84 -13.76
C LEU A 199 -6.28 4.13 -12.32
N ILE A 200 -7.26 4.30 -11.43
CA ILE A 200 -7.04 4.86 -10.10
C ILE A 200 -8.17 4.46 -9.15
N ASP A 201 -7.88 4.47 -7.84
CA ASP A 201 -8.87 4.29 -6.79
C ASP A 201 -9.91 5.41 -6.80
N ARG A 202 -11.21 5.05 -6.71
CA ARG A 202 -12.31 6.02 -6.67
C ARG A 202 -12.16 7.00 -5.52
N VAL A 203 -11.72 6.53 -4.36
CA VAL A 203 -11.52 7.37 -3.18
C VAL A 203 -10.51 8.47 -3.45
N TYR A 204 -9.40 8.14 -4.13
CA TYR A 204 -8.38 9.11 -4.52
C TYR A 204 -8.93 10.10 -5.56
N ALA A 205 -9.51 9.58 -6.64
CA ALA A 205 -10.04 10.41 -7.73
C ALA A 205 -11.05 11.43 -7.23
N ASN A 206 -12.02 11.00 -6.42
CA ASN A 206 -13.05 11.88 -5.86
C ASN A 206 -12.45 12.98 -4.99
N TYR A 207 -11.55 12.60 -4.08
CA TYR A 207 -10.95 13.57 -3.16
C TYR A 207 -10.06 14.57 -3.90
N TYR A 208 -9.15 14.09 -4.75
CA TYR A 208 -8.21 14.94 -5.48
C TYR A 208 -8.94 15.95 -6.40
N LEU A 209 -9.86 15.46 -7.23
CA LEU A 209 -10.57 16.33 -8.19
C LEU A 209 -11.43 17.36 -7.48
N LYS A 210 -12.05 16.99 -6.34
CA LYS A 210 -12.83 17.93 -5.51
C LYS A 210 -11.93 18.99 -4.88
N GLN A 211 -10.83 18.60 -4.25
CA GLN A 211 -9.91 19.51 -3.55
C GLN A 211 -9.20 20.48 -4.51
N GLN A 212 -8.93 20.03 -5.73
CA GLN A 212 -8.29 20.84 -6.76
C GLN A 212 -9.28 21.63 -7.62
N ASN A 213 -10.60 21.58 -7.32
CA ASN A 213 -11.67 22.19 -8.12
C ASN A 213 -11.65 21.75 -9.59
N LYS A 214 -11.35 20.47 -9.85
CA LYS A 214 -11.16 19.90 -11.20
C LYS A 214 -12.32 19.04 -11.69
N LEU A 215 -13.40 18.87 -10.92
CA LEU A 215 -14.56 18.05 -11.28
C LEU A 215 -15.26 18.55 -12.57
N GLU A 216 -15.11 19.82 -12.92
CA GLU A 216 -15.66 20.36 -14.17
C GLU A 216 -14.84 19.96 -15.42
N TYR A 217 -13.56 19.59 -15.26
CA TYR A 217 -12.65 19.27 -16.36
C TYR A 217 -12.46 17.77 -16.62
N PHE A 218 -12.81 16.93 -15.62
CA PHE A 218 -12.60 15.48 -15.69
C PHE A 218 -13.89 14.71 -15.50
N ASP A 219 -14.01 13.57 -16.16
CA ASP A 219 -14.99 12.53 -15.93
C ASP A 219 -14.34 11.37 -15.16
N ILE A 220 -15.10 10.75 -14.25
CA ILE A 220 -14.72 9.53 -13.52
C ILE A 220 -15.62 8.42 -14.04
N LEU A 221 -15.05 7.48 -14.77
CA LEU A 221 -15.74 6.36 -15.40
C LEU A 221 -15.53 5.09 -14.56
N ASN A 222 -16.55 4.24 -14.47
CA ASN A 222 -16.36 2.90 -13.89
C ASN A 222 -15.41 2.10 -14.79
N ALA A 223 -14.35 1.52 -14.23
CA ALA A 223 -13.38 0.73 -14.97
C ALA A 223 -13.93 -0.64 -15.44
N GLY A 224 -15.00 -1.12 -14.79
CA GLY A 224 -15.64 -2.40 -15.09
C GLY A 224 -15.09 -3.58 -14.28
N PHE A 225 -14.24 -3.34 -13.31
CA PHE A 225 -13.76 -4.33 -12.36
C PHE A 225 -14.72 -4.47 -11.16
N ASP A 226 -14.64 -5.61 -10.47
CA ASP A 226 -15.35 -5.81 -9.21
C ASP A 226 -14.85 -4.83 -8.14
N SER A 227 -15.71 -4.55 -7.17
CA SER A 227 -15.33 -3.74 -6.01
C SER A 227 -14.30 -4.48 -5.15
N GLU A 228 -13.42 -3.73 -4.55
CA GLU A 228 -12.42 -4.21 -3.59
C GLU A 228 -12.64 -3.59 -2.22
N ALA A 229 -11.92 -4.05 -1.21
CA ALA A 229 -12.01 -3.46 0.11
C ALA A 229 -10.63 -3.30 0.74
N PHE A 230 -10.46 -2.20 1.46
CA PHE A 230 -9.25 -1.90 2.17
C PHE A 230 -9.19 -2.61 3.52
N ALA A 231 -8.01 -3.14 3.84
CA ALA A 231 -7.69 -3.75 5.13
C ALA A 231 -6.24 -3.43 5.50
N VAL A 232 -5.87 -3.65 6.75
CA VAL A 232 -4.49 -3.46 7.22
C VAL A 232 -3.72 -4.74 7.01
N GLY A 233 -2.52 -4.64 6.42
CA GLY A 233 -1.63 -5.77 6.19
C GLY A 233 -0.55 -5.90 7.26
N ALA A 234 -0.37 -7.09 7.82
CA ALA A 234 0.67 -7.46 8.78
C ALA A 234 1.47 -8.68 8.28
N ARG A 235 2.62 -8.95 8.88
CA ARG A 235 3.32 -10.21 8.62
C ARG A 235 2.45 -11.41 9.01
N LYS A 236 2.53 -12.50 8.28
CA LYS A 236 1.75 -13.73 8.52
C LYS A 236 1.82 -14.24 9.97
N ALA A 237 2.92 -14.00 10.66
CA ALA A 237 3.11 -14.44 12.03
C ALA A 237 2.47 -13.50 13.08
N ASP A 238 2.13 -12.27 12.72
CA ASP A 238 1.63 -11.25 13.65
C ASP A 238 0.10 -11.38 13.89
N VAL A 239 -0.34 -12.59 14.22
CA VAL A 239 -1.77 -12.93 14.41
C VAL A 239 -2.41 -12.16 15.56
N THR A 240 -1.68 -12.00 16.67
CA THR A 240 -2.18 -11.24 17.83
C THR A 240 -2.32 -9.76 17.49
N LEU A 241 -1.37 -9.18 16.75
CA LEU A 241 -1.45 -7.78 16.30
C LEU A 241 -2.72 -7.55 15.47
N VAL A 242 -2.98 -8.42 14.47
CA VAL A 242 -4.20 -8.33 13.64
C VAL A 242 -5.46 -8.45 14.46
N LYS A 243 -5.50 -9.40 15.42
CA LYS A 243 -6.63 -9.55 16.35
C LYS A 243 -6.85 -8.28 17.16
N LYS A 244 -5.77 -7.65 17.68
CA LYS A 244 -5.85 -6.42 18.46
C LYS A 244 -6.37 -5.23 17.65
N ILE A 245 -5.95 -5.10 16.40
CA ILE A 245 -6.49 -4.07 15.50
C ILE A 245 -7.99 -4.30 15.26
N ASN A 246 -8.41 -5.54 15.00
CA ASN A 246 -9.83 -5.87 14.80
C ASN A 246 -10.68 -5.61 16.07
N GLU A 247 -10.16 -5.92 17.27
CA GLU A 247 -10.81 -5.60 18.54
C GLU A 247 -10.99 -4.08 18.68
N ALA A 248 -9.94 -3.30 18.39
CA ALA A 248 -9.99 -1.84 18.44
C ALA A 248 -10.97 -1.25 17.41
N PHE A 249 -10.99 -1.74 16.18
CA PHE A 249 -11.95 -1.32 15.16
C PHE A 249 -13.40 -1.49 15.62
N TYR A 250 -13.71 -2.67 16.19
CA TYR A 250 -15.05 -2.95 16.71
C TYR A 250 -15.42 -2.01 17.87
N GLU A 251 -14.51 -1.77 18.81
CA GLU A 251 -14.72 -0.85 19.92
C GLU A 251 -14.92 0.58 19.45
N MET A 252 -14.04 1.09 18.58
CA MET A 252 -14.14 2.41 18.00
C MET A 252 -15.47 2.63 17.25
N TYR A 253 -15.94 1.58 16.53
CA TYR A 253 -17.22 1.66 15.85
C TYR A 253 -18.39 1.76 16.84
N LYS A 254 -18.37 0.97 17.91
CA LYS A 254 -19.39 0.99 18.95
C LYS A 254 -19.42 2.31 19.74
N GLU A 255 -18.27 2.92 19.94
CA GLU A 255 -18.11 4.19 20.68
C GLU A 255 -18.38 5.41 19.79
N GLY A 256 -18.49 5.25 18.46
CA GLY A 256 -18.73 6.33 17.50
C GLY A 256 -17.46 6.98 16.98
N GLU A 257 -16.30 6.62 17.48
CA GLU A 257 -14.99 7.19 17.12
C GLU A 257 -14.64 6.93 15.64
N PHE A 258 -14.91 5.71 15.14
CA PHE A 258 -14.72 5.39 13.72
C PHE A 258 -15.56 6.30 12.82
N GLN A 259 -16.84 6.47 13.17
CA GLN A 259 -17.77 7.32 12.41
C GLN A 259 -17.37 8.80 12.44
N GLU A 260 -16.81 9.29 13.54
CA GLU A 260 -16.29 10.66 13.62
C GLU A 260 -15.11 10.86 12.67
N ILE A 261 -14.14 9.94 12.66
CA ILE A 261 -12.99 9.95 11.75
C ILE A 261 -13.47 9.84 10.29
N SER A 262 -14.40 8.91 10.02
CA SER A 262 -14.98 8.71 8.69
C SER A 262 -15.68 9.98 8.16
N LYS A 263 -16.53 10.60 8.97
CA LYS A 263 -17.22 11.84 8.61
C LYS A 263 -16.27 13.00 8.38
N LYS A 264 -15.18 13.08 9.14
CA LYS A 264 -14.16 14.12 8.95
C LYS A 264 -13.56 14.07 7.54
N TRP A 265 -13.29 12.88 7.00
CA TRP A 265 -12.59 12.71 5.73
C TRP A 265 -13.53 12.55 4.52
N PHE A 266 -14.66 11.87 4.70
CA PHE A 266 -15.58 11.51 3.62
C PHE A 266 -16.94 12.20 3.72
N GLY A 267 -17.31 12.72 4.88
CA GLY A 267 -18.63 13.30 5.12
C GLY A 267 -19.70 12.26 5.45
N GLU A 268 -19.37 10.97 5.44
CA GLU A 268 -20.25 9.83 5.69
C GLU A 268 -19.56 8.71 6.46
N ASP A 269 -20.33 7.68 6.88
CA ASP A 269 -19.80 6.46 7.49
C ASP A 269 -19.45 5.45 6.40
N VAL A 270 -18.15 5.15 6.23
CA VAL A 270 -17.62 4.21 5.24
C VAL A 270 -17.36 2.81 5.80
N ALA A 271 -17.73 2.54 7.07
CA ALA A 271 -17.48 1.26 7.71
C ALA A 271 -18.17 0.10 6.98
N THR A 272 -17.42 -0.98 6.74
CA THR A 272 -17.97 -2.24 6.20
C THR A 272 -18.77 -2.99 7.25
N GLU A 273 -19.65 -3.90 6.81
CA GLU A 273 -20.36 -4.80 7.73
C GLU A 273 -19.41 -5.75 8.49
N GLU A 274 -18.28 -6.10 7.87
CA GLU A 274 -17.25 -6.92 8.51
C GLU A 274 -16.63 -6.21 9.72
N LEU A 275 -16.32 -4.93 9.59
CA LEU A 275 -15.77 -4.12 10.69
C LEU A 275 -16.75 -3.99 11.85
N LYS A 276 -18.05 -3.84 11.58
CA LYS A 276 -19.12 -3.69 12.58
C LYS A 276 -19.35 -4.95 13.40
N SER A 277 -18.92 -6.11 12.91
CA SER A 277 -19.07 -7.39 13.60
C SER A 277 -17.95 -7.60 14.64
N LYS A 278 -18.24 -8.38 15.71
CA LYS A 278 -17.23 -8.74 16.73
C LYS A 278 -16.29 -9.84 16.23
#